data_242bdaab7250f1ed4185cd96cc206920
#
_entry.id   242bdaab7250f1ed4185cd96cc206920
#
_cell.length_a   1.000
_cell.length_b   1.000
_cell.length_c   1.000
_cell.angle_alpha   90.00
_cell.angle_beta   90.00
_cell.angle_gamma   90.00
#
_symmetry.space_group_name_H-M   'P 1'
#
loop_
_entity.id
_entity.type
_entity.pdbx_description
1 polymer ?
#
loop_
_entity_poly.entity_id
_entity_poly.type
_entity_poly.pdbx_seq_one_letter_code
_entity_poly.pdbx_strand_id
1 'polypeptide(L)'
;MKITITIQNCVDNRKVNIQVDNKQRIATTFRVLEENMPDIMWELKEPFAARSQRSKRRLDLHKNYEQEMIFNGDIIMLYNE
;
A
#
# COMPACT_ATOMS: atom_id res chain seq x y z
N MET A 1 3.66 15.91 -4.96
CA MET A 1 2.77 15.55 -6.09
C MET A 1 1.85 14.41 -5.66
N LYS A 2 0.58 14.50 -6.01
CA LYS A 2 -0.38 13.45 -5.67
C LYS A 2 -0.42 12.40 -6.76
N ILE A 3 -0.51 11.14 -6.34
CA ILE A 3 -0.67 10.00 -7.24
C ILE A 3 -1.86 9.17 -6.79
N THR A 4 -2.49 8.48 -7.71
CA THR A 4 -3.58 7.54 -7.42
C THR A 4 -3.01 6.13 -7.52
N ILE A 5 -3.21 5.35 -6.47
CA ILE A 5 -2.76 3.96 -6.41
C ILE A 5 -3.90 3.07 -5.95
N THR A 6 -3.77 1.78 -6.20
CA THR A 6 -4.69 0.77 -5.69
C THR A 6 -3.99 -0.02 -4.59
N ILE A 7 -4.67 -0.17 -3.45
CA ILE A 7 -4.21 -1.07 -2.39
C ILE A 7 -5.03 -2.35 -2.52
N GLN A 8 -4.36 -3.47 -2.65
CA GLN A 8 -4.99 -4.78 -2.75
C GLN A 8 -4.54 -5.66 -1.58
N ASN A 9 -5.51 -6.10 -0.77
CA ASN A 9 -5.25 -7.12 0.24
C ASN A 9 -5.31 -8.48 -0.43
N CYS A 10 -4.16 -9.14 -0.59
CA CYS A 10 -4.09 -10.41 -1.30
C CYS A 10 -4.59 -11.61 -0.50
N VAL A 11 -4.90 -11.42 0.78
CA VAL A 11 -5.48 -12.49 1.61
C VAL A 11 -6.95 -12.71 1.22
N ASP A 12 -7.71 -11.63 1.03
CA ASP A 12 -9.15 -11.69 0.71
C ASP A 12 -9.52 -11.01 -0.61
N ASN A 13 -8.53 -10.51 -1.36
CA ASN A 13 -8.68 -9.83 -2.65
C ASN A 13 -9.48 -8.52 -2.62
N ARG A 14 -9.61 -7.90 -1.45
CA ARG A 14 -10.23 -6.58 -1.36
C ARG A 14 -9.30 -5.53 -1.94
N LYS A 15 -9.89 -4.55 -2.62
CA LYS A 15 -9.14 -3.47 -3.27
C LYS A 15 -9.76 -2.13 -2.94
N VAL A 16 -8.92 -1.12 -2.86
CA VAL A 16 -9.38 0.26 -2.75
C VAL A 16 -8.43 1.17 -3.55
N ASN A 17 -9.02 2.14 -4.25
CA ASN A 17 -8.23 3.17 -4.92
C ASN A 17 -8.10 4.36 -3.99
N ILE A 18 -6.89 4.83 -3.80
CA ILE A 18 -6.62 5.97 -2.94
C ILE A 18 -5.70 6.97 -3.63
N GLN A 19 -5.78 8.21 -3.18
CA GLN A 19 -4.86 9.25 -3.62
C GLN A 19 -3.91 9.56 -2.47
N VAL A 20 -2.60 9.58 -2.76
CA VAL A 20 -1.57 9.86 -1.76
C VAL A 20 -0.60 10.88 -2.30
N ASP A 21 0.08 11.58 -1.41
CA ASP A 21 1.23 12.40 -1.78
C ASP A 21 2.44 11.48 -1.92
N ASN A 22 3.16 11.57 -3.04
CA ASN A 22 4.29 10.69 -3.28
C ASN A 22 5.47 10.91 -2.33
N LYS A 23 5.47 12.02 -1.59
CA LYS A 23 6.47 12.30 -0.55
C LYS A 23 6.08 11.72 0.81
N GLN A 24 4.87 11.20 0.95
CA GLN A 24 4.39 10.59 2.19
C GLN A 24 5.01 9.20 2.37
N ARG A 25 5.35 8.85 3.62
CA ARG A 25 5.81 7.50 3.91
C ARG A 25 4.71 6.49 3.64
N ILE A 26 5.09 5.35 3.10
CA ILE A 26 4.13 4.27 2.79
C ILE A 26 3.45 3.78 4.06
N ALA A 27 4.21 3.63 5.16
CA ALA A 27 3.65 3.20 6.45
C ALA A 27 2.55 4.13 6.96
N THR A 28 2.66 5.44 6.69
CA THR A 28 1.63 6.39 7.11
C THR A 28 0.30 6.11 6.43
N THR A 29 0.32 5.74 5.15
CA THR A 29 -0.88 5.36 4.41
C THR A 29 -1.59 4.18 5.08
N PHE A 30 -0.85 3.15 5.46
CA PHE A 30 -1.46 1.97 6.08
C PHE A 30 -2.05 2.27 7.45
N ARG A 31 -1.40 3.14 8.22
CA ARG A 31 -1.97 3.58 9.49
C ARG A 31 -3.30 4.31 9.29
N VAL A 32 -3.36 5.19 8.28
CA VAL A 32 -4.59 5.92 7.97
C VAL A 32 -5.68 4.96 7.50
N LEU A 33 -5.33 3.96 6.69
CA LEU A 33 -6.29 2.95 6.24
C LEU A 33 -6.85 2.14 7.41
N GLU A 34 -6.01 1.75 8.37
CA GLU A 34 -6.48 1.03 9.56
C GLU A 34 -7.47 1.87 10.37
N GLU A 35 -7.25 3.17 10.46
CA GLU A 35 -8.12 4.07 11.23
C GLU A 35 -9.44 4.36 10.53
N ASN A 36 -9.42 4.51 9.20
CA ASN A 36 -10.57 5.01 8.44
C ASN A 36 -11.26 3.94 7.59
N MET A 37 -10.55 2.90 7.18
CA MET A 37 -11.07 1.84 6.34
C MET A 37 -10.55 0.48 6.82
N PRO A 38 -10.89 0.09 8.06
CA PRO A 38 -10.32 -1.13 8.65
C PRO A 38 -10.63 -2.39 7.84
N ASP A 39 -11.73 -2.41 7.09
CA ASP A 39 -12.12 -3.58 6.30
C ASP A 39 -11.10 -3.95 5.23
N ILE A 40 -10.35 -2.98 4.69
CA ILE A 40 -9.35 -3.28 3.68
C ILE A 40 -8.16 -4.04 4.29
N MET A 41 -7.92 -3.84 5.58
CA MET A 41 -6.84 -4.51 6.32
C MET A 41 -7.32 -5.79 7.02
N TRP A 42 -8.61 -6.13 6.86
CA TRP A 42 -9.21 -7.32 7.47
C TRP A 42 -8.47 -8.57 7.00
N GLU A 43 -8.28 -9.53 7.87
CA GLU A 43 -7.55 -10.77 7.61
C GLU A 43 -6.03 -10.58 7.43
N LEU A 44 -5.55 -9.34 7.30
CA LEU A 44 -4.11 -9.09 7.19
C LEU A 44 -3.53 -8.98 8.59
N LYS A 45 -2.59 -9.85 8.92
CA LYS A 45 -1.97 -9.91 10.25
C LYS A 45 -0.57 -9.35 10.20
N GLU A 46 -0.15 -8.69 11.26
CA GLU A 46 1.23 -8.24 11.38
C GLU A 46 2.14 -9.40 11.81
N PRO A 47 3.37 -9.48 11.29
CA PRO A 47 3.87 -8.58 10.26
C PRO A 47 3.29 -8.89 8.88
N PHE A 48 3.16 -7.85 8.07
CA PHE A 48 2.76 -8.02 6.68
C PHE A 48 3.78 -7.36 5.75
N ALA A 49 3.75 -7.75 4.47
CA ALA A 49 4.64 -7.20 3.46
C ALA A 49 3.83 -6.56 2.34
N ALA A 50 4.43 -5.59 1.68
CA ALA A 50 3.85 -4.90 0.54
C ALA A 50 4.77 -5.01 -0.67
N ARG A 51 4.19 -5.26 -1.86
CA ARG A 51 4.92 -5.29 -3.13
C ARG A 51 4.23 -4.41 -4.14
N SER A 52 5.03 -3.78 -4.99
CA SER A 52 4.52 -3.16 -6.20
C SER A 52 4.22 -4.23 -7.23
N GLN A 53 3.01 -4.22 -7.79
CA GLN A 53 2.67 -5.16 -8.87
C GLN A 53 3.54 -4.90 -10.10
N ARG A 54 3.80 -3.63 -10.41
CA ARG A 54 4.56 -3.25 -11.59
C ARG A 54 6.01 -3.71 -11.52
N SER A 55 6.69 -3.43 -10.40
CA SER A 55 8.12 -3.76 -10.27
C SER A 55 8.38 -5.13 -9.69
N LYS A 56 7.36 -5.77 -9.09
CA LYS A 56 7.47 -7.05 -8.38
C LYS A 56 8.38 -6.98 -7.16
N ARG A 57 8.77 -5.79 -6.74
CA ARG A 57 9.72 -5.59 -5.66
C ARG A 57 9.01 -5.37 -4.34
N ARG A 58 9.55 -5.97 -3.27
CA ARG A 58 9.09 -5.69 -1.90
C ARG A 58 9.42 -4.25 -1.54
N LEU A 59 8.47 -3.57 -0.92
CA LEU A 59 8.60 -2.16 -0.58
C LEU A 59 9.12 -1.99 0.85
N ASP A 60 9.97 -0.97 1.04
CA ASP A 60 10.35 -0.52 2.36
C ASP A 60 9.32 0.51 2.82
N LEU A 61 8.51 0.12 3.81
CA LEU A 61 7.39 0.94 4.28
C LEU A 61 7.83 2.21 5.00
N HIS A 62 9.11 2.29 5.42
CA HIS A 62 9.65 3.48 6.07
C HIS A 62 10.07 4.55 5.08
N LYS A 63 10.13 4.22 3.80
CA LYS A 63 10.41 5.15 2.72
C LYS A 63 9.13 5.71 2.13
N ASN A 64 9.25 6.79 1.36
CA ASN A 64 8.10 7.37 0.68
C ASN A 64 7.89 6.70 -0.69
N TYR A 65 6.76 7.02 -1.32
CA TYR A 65 6.42 6.42 -2.61
C TYR A 65 7.42 6.77 -3.70
N GLU A 66 7.92 8.00 -3.70
CA GLU A 66 8.90 8.42 -4.70
C GLU A 66 10.19 7.64 -4.58
N GLN A 67 10.69 7.44 -3.35
CA GLN A 67 11.92 6.68 -3.12
C GLN A 67 11.78 5.22 -3.55
N GLU A 68 10.59 4.66 -3.39
CA GLU A 68 10.30 3.28 -3.78
C GLU A 68 9.82 3.16 -5.22
N MET A 69 9.86 4.27 -5.97
CA MET A 69 9.53 4.30 -7.39
C MET A 69 8.11 3.82 -7.69
N ILE A 70 7.18 4.23 -6.84
CA ILE A 70 5.75 3.96 -7.04
C ILE A 70 5.17 5.13 -7.81
N PHE A 71 4.53 4.83 -8.92
CA PHE A 71 3.98 5.84 -9.82
C PHE A 71 2.45 5.75 -9.88
N ASN A 72 1.86 6.79 -10.48
CA ASN A 72 0.42 6.83 -10.66
C ASN A 72 -0.09 5.57 -11.37
N GLY A 73 -1.14 4.97 -10.83
CA GLY A 73 -1.73 3.76 -11.39
C GLY A 73 -1.14 2.44 -10.91
N ASP A 74 -0.12 2.48 -10.05
CA ASP A 74 0.46 1.24 -9.51
C ASP A 74 -0.52 0.56 -8.55
N ILE A 75 -0.32 -0.73 -8.37
CA ILE A 75 -1.07 -1.55 -7.41
C ILE A 75 -0.10 -2.02 -6.33
N ILE A 76 -0.44 -1.72 -5.08
CA ILE A 76 0.34 -2.15 -3.93
C ILE A 76 -0.35 -3.39 -3.35
N MET A 77 0.33 -4.52 -3.42
CA MET A 77 -0.21 -5.80 -2.96
C MET A 77 0.26 -6.07 -1.54
N LEU A 78 -0.70 -6.33 -0.65
CA LEU A 78 -0.44 -6.64 0.76
C LEU A 78 -0.66 -8.12 1.01
N TYR A 79 0.25 -8.74 1.75
CA TYR A 79 0.16 -10.15 2.08
C TYR A 79 0.84 -10.43 3.42
N ASN A 80 0.45 -11.51 4.09
CA ASN A 80 1.07 -11.93 5.34
C ASN A 80 2.49 -12.46 5.07
N GLU A 81 3.40 -12.14 5.96
CA GLU A 81 4.75 -12.70 5.91
C GLU A 81 4.80 -14.12 6.45
#